data_b2c788c451cab5caf2236cd45b1ff898
#
_entry.id   b2c788c451cab5caf2236cd45b1ff898
#
_cell.length_a   1.000
_cell.length_b   1.000
_cell.length_c   1.000
_cell.angle_alpha   90.00
_cell.angle_beta   90.00
_cell.angle_gamma   90.00
#
_symmetry.space_group_name_H-M   'P 1'
#
loop_
_entity.id
_entity.type
_entity.pdbx_description
1 polymer ?
#
loop_
_entity_poly.entity_id
_entity_poly.type
_entity_poly.pdbx_seq_one_letter_code
_entity_poly.pdbx_strand_id
1 'polypeptide(L)'
;QKLQRYNLEELFIPLQKSAIKAAIEAKKSSSVETDIKIIGCLPPLVMSYKTTIGMDKDEAKDTYKKIIEIQEPHVEILCCETVCSIEEAHIATETALTTDKKVWLSFCVKEEDGTLLRSGERLEDALREFNNSKIDSFLINCAPPEAIHSSIKVMKNVSKPYGALPNAFVTVNDLDIHNDVSILKKRSDLNI
;
A
#
# COMPACT_ATOMS: atom_id res chain seq x y z
N GLN A 1 12.57 8.52 3.15
CA GLN A 1 13.67 8.00 4.01
C GLN A 1 14.75 7.24 3.22
N LYS A 2 14.40 6.32 2.28
CA LYS A 2 15.43 5.58 1.53
C LYS A 2 16.36 6.52 0.75
N LEU A 3 15.83 7.52 0.07
CA LEU A 3 16.62 8.54 -0.62
C LEU A 3 17.48 9.36 0.36
N GLN A 4 16.94 9.76 1.50
CA GLN A 4 17.67 10.46 2.57
C GLN A 4 18.86 9.65 3.08
N ARG A 5 18.66 8.33 3.32
CA ARG A 5 19.74 7.43 3.77
C ARG A 5 20.95 7.42 2.83
N TYR A 6 20.73 7.67 1.53
CA TYR A 6 21.78 7.67 0.51
C TYR A 6 22.13 9.07 0.00
N ASN A 7 21.62 10.14 0.65
CA ASN A 7 21.80 11.54 0.24
C ASN A 7 21.39 11.77 -1.24
N LEU A 8 20.20 11.27 -1.61
CA LEU A 8 19.64 11.29 -2.97
C LEU A 8 18.26 11.96 -2.99
N GLU A 9 17.97 12.87 -2.06
CA GLU A 9 16.66 13.52 -1.91
C GLU A 9 16.27 14.31 -3.16
N GLU A 10 17.23 14.86 -3.88
CA GLU A 10 17.02 15.57 -5.14
C GLU A 10 16.39 14.69 -6.22
N LEU A 11 16.52 13.36 -6.12
CA LEU A 11 15.92 12.42 -7.05
C LEU A 11 14.43 12.14 -6.76
N PHE A 12 13.88 12.60 -5.63
CA PHE A 12 12.51 12.29 -5.25
C PHE A 12 11.51 12.71 -6.34
N ILE A 13 11.51 13.99 -6.72
CA ILE A 13 10.59 14.51 -7.75
C ILE A 13 10.88 13.89 -9.14
N PRO A 14 12.11 13.82 -9.63
CA PRO A 14 12.43 13.16 -10.91
C PRO A 14 11.96 11.71 -10.98
N LEU A 15 12.14 10.91 -9.92
CA LEU A 15 11.74 9.51 -9.89
C LEU A 15 10.22 9.36 -9.90
N GLN A 16 9.49 10.17 -9.11
CA GLN A 16 8.02 10.18 -9.14
C GLN A 16 7.48 10.50 -10.54
N LYS A 17 8.01 11.54 -11.17
CA LYS A 17 7.62 11.92 -12.54
C LYS A 17 7.94 10.84 -13.57
N SER A 18 9.08 10.17 -13.44
CA SER A 18 9.46 9.06 -14.33
C SER A 18 8.53 7.85 -14.18
N ALA A 19 8.14 7.50 -12.96
CA ALA A 19 7.18 6.43 -12.69
C ALA A 19 5.80 6.74 -13.30
N ILE A 20 5.31 7.97 -13.11
CA ILE A 20 4.04 8.43 -13.70
C ILE A 20 4.11 8.36 -15.23
N LYS A 21 5.19 8.86 -15.83
CA LYS A 21 5.38 8.82 -17.28
C LYS A 21 5.33 7.38 -17.79
N ALA A 22 6.03 6.45 -17.15
CA ALA A 22 6.02 5.04 -17.52
C ALA A 22 4.62 4.43 -17.46
N ALA A 23 3.84 4.73 -16.41
CA ALA A 23 2.46 4.26 -16.29
C ALA A 23 1.55 4.83 -17.40
N ILE A 24 1.68 6.12 -17.72
CA ILE A 24 0.92 6.76 -18.81
C ILE A 24 1.30 6.14 -20.18
N GLU A 25 2.57 5.92 -20.43
CA GLU A 25 3.04 5.30 -21.67
C GLU A 25 2.55 3.85 -21.79
N ALA A 26 2.60 3.08 -20.72
CA ALA A 26 2.06 1.73 -20.68
C ALA A 26 0.56 1.70 -20.97
N LYS A 27 -0.23 2.60 -20.36
CA LYS A 27 -1.67 2.76 -20.64
C LYS A 27 -1.92 3.07 -22.11
N LYS A 28 -1.15 3.99 -22.72
CA LYS A 28 -1.29 4.39 -24.12
C LYS A 28 -0.90 3.29 -25.11
N SER A 29 0.09 2.47 -24.76
CA SER A 29 0.57 1.38 -25.62
C SER A 29 -0.24 0.10 -25.49
N SER A 30 -1.17 0.03 -24.53
CA SER A 30 -2.05 -1.12 -24.35
C SER A 30 -3.02 -1.25 -25.50
N SER A 31 -3.13 -2.46 -26.05
CA SER A 31 -4.15 -2.83 -27.03
C SER A 31 -5.47 -3.28 -26.40
N VAL A 32 -5.58 -3.21 -25.08
CA VAL A 32 -6.78 -3.63 -24.35
C VAL A 32 -7.85 -2.54 -24.48
N GLU A 33 -9.02 -2.88 -25.01
CA GLU A 33 -10.16 -1.97 -25.17
C GLU A 33 -10.88 -1.60 -23.87
N THR A 34 -10.30 -1.92 -22.72
CA THR A 34 -10.88 -1.60 -21.40
C THR A 34 -10.39 -0.25 -20.90
N ASP A 35 -11.21 0.40 -20.08
CA ASP A 35 -10.85 1.65 -19.40
C ASP A 35 -9.81 1.39 -18.31
N ILE A 36 -8.53 1.40 -18.71
CA ILE A 36 -7.39 1.22 -17.79
C ILE A 36 -7.28 2.43 -16.87
N LYS A 37 -7.31 2.21 -15.57
CA LYS A 37 -7.07 3.25 -14.57
C LYS A 37 -5.62 3.23 -14.10
N ILE A 38 -5.05 4.43 -13.88
CA ILE A 38 -3.75 4.58 -13.22
C ILE A 38 -4.01 4.80 -11.74
N ILE A 39 -3.35 4.00 -10.92
CA ILE A 39 -3.44 4.09 -9.46
C ILE A 39 -2.17 4.75 -8.94
N GLY A 40 -2.32 5.84 -8.20
CA GLY A 40 -1.24 6.46 -7.43
C GLY A 40 -0.99 5.66 -6.16
N CYS A 41 0.27 5.47 -5.82
CA CYS A 41 0.69 4.73 -4.63
C CYS A 41 1.13 5.69 -3.53
N LEU A 42 0.51 5.58 -2.35
CA LEU A 42 0.96 6.18 -1.10
C LEU A 42 1.62 5.07 -0.26
N PRO A 43 2.94 4.90 -0.36
CA PRO A 43 3.65 3.80 0.27
C PRO A 43 3.89 4.07 1.76
N PRO A 44 4.30 3.04 2.55
CA PRO A 44 4.84 3.26 3.88
C PRO A 44 6.01 4.26 3.84
N LEU A 45 5.98 5.26 4.73
CA LEU A 45 6.97 6.36 4.67
C LEU A 45 8.34 5.97 5.21
N VAL A 46 8.40 5.01 6.10
CA VAL A 46 9.66 4.55 6.72
C VAL A 46 10.23 3.37 5.94
N MET A 47 9.64 2.23 6.12
CA MET A 47 10.02 0.96 5.48
C MET A 47 8.78 0.09 5.42
N SER A 48 8.62 -0.69 4.34
CA SER A 48 7.57 -1.69 4.25
C SER A 48 7.62 -2.65 5.44
N TYR A 49 6.46 -3.04 5.92
CA TYR A 49 6.26 -3.96 7.05
C TYR A 49 6.63 -3.43 8.44
N LYS A 50 7.07 -2.18 8.59
CA LYS A 50 7.21 -1.55 9.90
C LYS A 50 5.82 -1.24 10.46
N THR A 51 5.70 -1.42 11.78
CA THR A 51 4.45 -1.24 12.51
C THR A 51 4.32 0.14 13.15
N THR A 52 5.35 0.96 13.00
CA THR A 52 5.41 2.33 13.51
C THR A 52 5.80 3.28 12.39
N ILE A 53 5.23 4.47 12.40
CA ILE A 53 5.48 5.50 11.38
C ILE A 53 6.90 6.05 11.49
N GLY A 54 7.50 6.03 12.70
CA GLY A 54 8.89 6.43 12.95
C GLY A 54 9.20 7.91 12.69
N MET A 55 8.17 8.75 12.59
CA MET A 55 8.25 10.21 12.44
C MET A 55 7.02 10.86 13.07
N ASP A 56 7.03 12.18 13.21
CA ASP A 56 5.88 12.95 13.67
C ASP A 56 4.70 12.86 12.68
N LYS A 57 3.46 12.92 13.19
CA LYS A 57 2.24 12.81 12.38
C LYS A 57 2.09 13.92 11.36
N ASP A 58 2.47 15.13 11.71
CA ASP A 58 2.38 16.27 10.80
C ASP A 58 3.45 16.18 9.71
N GLU A 59 4.67 15.74 10.06
CA GLU A 59 5.72 15.42 9.08
C GLU A 59 5.28 14.32 8.11
N ALA A 60 4.63 13.26 8.62
CA ALA A 60 4.10 12.19 7.81
C ALA A 60 3.02 12.69 6.83
N LYS A 61 2.05 13.49 7.31
CA LYS A 61 1.03 14.13 6.47
C LYS A 61 1.64 15.02 5.40
N ASP A 62 2.62 15.83 5.74
CA ASP A 62 3.29 16.71 4.78
C ASP A 62 4.07 15.92 3.73
N THR A 63 4.63 14.78 4.11
CA THR A 63 5.29 13.88 3.15
C THR A 63 4.26 13.26 2.19
N TYR A 64 3.12 12.78 2.68
CA TYR A 64 2.05 12.28 1.82
C TYR A 64 1.49 13.36 0.90
N LYS A 65 1.29 14.60 1.39
CA LYS A 65 0.86 15.73 0.55
C LYS A 65 1.79 15.95 -0.63
N LYS A 66 3.12 15.95 -0.42
CA LYS A 66 4.12 16.09 -1.49
C LYS A 66 4.01 14.98 -2.54
N ILE A 67 3.75 13.74 -2.10
CA ILE A 67 3.53 12.62 -3.02
C ILE A 67 2.25 12.83 -3.83
N ILE A 68 1.17 13.19 -3.15
CA ILE A 68 -0.15 13.42 -3.74
C ILE A 68 -0.08 14.56 -4.78
N GLU A 69 0.50 15.70 -4.45
CA GLU A 69 0.64 16.84 -5.36
C GLU A 69 1.29 16.47 -6.71
N ILE A 70 2.22 15.52 -6.68
CA ILE A 70 2.88 15.04 -7.90
C ILE A 70 2.02 14.02 -8.67
N GLN A 71 1.31 13.14 -7.97
CA GLN A 71 0.58 12.03 -8.57
C GLN A 71 -0.86 12.40 -8.99
N GLU A 72 -1.54 13.22 -8.20
CA GLU A 72 -2.97 13.52 -8.35
C GLU A 72 -3.41 13.92 -9.76
N PRO A 73 -2.67 14.78 -10.50
CA PRO A 73 -3.07 15.18 -11.85
C PRO A 73 -3.08 14.03 -12.87
N HIS A 74 -2.49 12.88 -12.53
CA HIS A 74 -2.19 11.79 -13.45
C HIS A 74 -2.86 10.47 -13.12
N VAL A 75 -3.58 10.41 -11.98
CA VAL A 75 -4.17 9.17 -11.46
C VAL A 75 -5.67 9.32 -11.25
N GLU A 76 -6.39 8.22 -11.33
CA GLU A 76 -7.82 8.18 -11.04
C GLU A 76 -8.10 7.72 -9.60
N ILE A 77 -7.14 7.07 -8.97
CA ILE A 77 -7.26 6.45 -7.65
C ILE A 77 -5.97 6.71 -6.88
N LEU A 78 -6.06 6.96 -5.57
CA LEU A 78 -4.95 6.94 -4.64
C LEU A 78 -5.07 5.70 -3.76
N CYS A 79 -4.04 4.87 -3.72
CA CYS A 79 -3.98 3.68 -2.88
C CYS A 79 -2.99 3.90 -1.73
N CYS A 80 -3.50 3.91 -0.49
CA CYS A 80 -2.66 3.79 0.71
C CYS A 80 -2.23 2.34 0.80
N GLU A 81 -0.97 2.03 0.43
CA GLU A 81 -0.51 0.67 0.16
C GLU A 81 0.38 0.12 1.27
N THR A 82 0.20 -1.16 1.61
CA THR A 82 1.02 -1.89 2.60
C THR A 82 0.96 -1.29 4.00
N VAL A 83 -0.22 -0.79 4.38
CA VAL A 83 -0.46 -0.15 5.67
C VAL A 83 -0.45 -1.20 6.79
N CYS A 84 0.39 -1.01 7.79
CA CYS A 84 0.68 -2.01 8.82
C CYS A 84 -0.03 -1.77 10.16
N SER A 85 -0.61 -0.59 10.38
CA SER A 85 -1.30 -0.21 11.62
C SER A 85 -2.51 0.70 11.37
N ILE A 86 -3.42 0.77 12.33
CA ILE A 86 -4.58 1.70 12.28
C ILE A 86 -4.08 3.16 12.29
N GLU A 87 -3.03 3.47 13.06
CA GLU A 87 -2.46 4.80 13.10
C GLU A 87 -1.94 5.25 11.73
N GLU A 88 -1.18 4.40 11.03
CA GLU A 88 -0.70 4.68 9.68
C GLU A 88 -1.86 4.85 8.69
N ALA A 89 -2.90 4.01 8.82
CA ALA A 89 -4.10 4.10 8.00
C ALA A 89 -4.78 5.47 8.14
N HIS A 90 -4.95 5.99 9.35
CA HIS A 90 -5.51 7.31 9.57
C HIS A 90 -4.70 8.40 8.86
N ILE A 91 -3.39 8.43 9.07
CA ILE A 91 -2.54 9.48 8.49
C ILE A 91 -2.59 9.46 6.96
N ALA A 92 -2.43 8.27 6.37
CA ALA A 92 -2.42 8.14 4.92
C ALA A 92 -3.79 8.46 4.30
N THR A 93 -4.87 7.91 4.86
CA THR A 93 -6.22 8.12 4.31
C THR A 93 -6.75 9.52 4.54
N GLU A 94 -6.56 10.13 5.72
CA GLU A 94 -6.94 11.51 5.97
C GLU A 94 -6.28 12.46 4.97
N THR A 95 -5.01 12.21 4.63
CA THR A 95 -4.30 13.02 3.64
C THR A 95 -4.82 12.76 2.23
N ALA A 96 -5.03 11.49 1.84
CA ALA A 96 -5.57 11.15 0.53
C ALA A 96 -6.98 11.72 0.31
N LEU A 97 -7.82 11.71 1.33
CA LEU A 97 -9.20 12.21 1.30
C LEU A 97 -9.32 13.74 1.22
N THR A 98 -8.21 14.48 1.25
CA THR A 98 -8.23 15.92 0.93
C THR A 98 -8.38 16.19 -0.58
N THR A 99 -8.26 15.16 -1.41
CA THR A 99 -8.45 15.21 -2.86
C THR A 99 -9.85 14.72 -3.27
N ASP A 100 -10.21 14.94 -4.52
CA ASP A 100 -11.45 14.40 -5.12
C ASP A 100 -11.22 12.99 -5.73
N LYS A 101 -10.06 12.37 -5.51
CA LYS A 101 -9.76 11.04 -6.05
C LYS A 101 -10.44 9.95 -5.24
N LYS A 102 -10.70 8.82 -5.89
CA LYS A 102 -11.05 7.60 -5.18
C LYS A 102 -9.90 7.17 -4.29
N VAL A 103 -10.20 6.74 -3.07
CA VAL A 103 -9.19 6.30 -2.10
C VAL A 103 -9.39 4.82 -1.79
N TRP A 104 -8.34 4.04 -2.00
CA TRP A 104 -8.26 2.65 -1.60
C TRP A 104 -7.32 2.50 -0.41
N LEU A 105 -7.71 1.69 0.55
CA LEU A 105 -6.89 1.37 1.73
C LEU A 105 -6.49 -0.09 1.68
N SER A 106 -5.18 -0.34 1.55
CA SER A 106 -4.59 -1.66 1.46
C SER A 106 -3.78 -1.98 2.71
N PHE A 107 -4.32 -2.88 3.54
CA PHE A 107 -3.65 -3.33 4.75
C PHE A 107 -2.63 -4.43 4.47
N CYS A 108 -1.59 -4.48 5.30
CA CYS A 108 -0.66 -5.60 5.37
C CYS A 108 -0.88 -6.36 6.68
N VAL A 109 -1.12 -7.67 6.57
CA VAL A 109 -1.41 -8.55 7.69
C VAL A 109 -0.20 -9.39 8.08
N LYS A 110 -0.26 -10.03 9.26
CA LYS A 110 0.75 -11.01 9.68
C LYS A 110 0.74 -12.22 8.76
N GLU A 111 1.91 -12.77 8.50
CA GLU A 111 2.06 -13.93 7.61
C GLU A 111 1.45 -15.20 8.23
N GLU A 112 1.60 -15.34 9.55
CA GLU A 112 1.10 -16.47 10.33
C GLU A 112 -0.39 -16.35 10.72
N ASP A 113 -0.94 -15.12 10.70
CA ASP A 113 -2.34 -14.86 11.07
C ASP A 113 -2.90 -13.67 10.29
N GLY A 114 -3.56 -13.94 9.19
CA GLY A 114 -4.20 -12.93 8.34
C GLY A 114 -5.40 -12.20 8.97
N THR A 115 -5.77 -12.51 10.20
CA THR A 115 -6.80 -11.77 10.96
C THR A 115 -6.22 -10.61 11.77
N LEU A 116 -4.89 -10.49 11.80
CA LEU A 116 -4.16 -9.44 12.50
C LEU A 116 -3.36 -8.59 11.51
N LEU A 117 -3.37 -7.27 11.68
CA LEU A 117 -2.42 -6.37 11.04
C LEU A 117 -0.99 -6.70 11.52
N ARG A 118 0.02 -6.26 10.80
CA ARG A 118 1.40 -6.47 11.24
C ARG A 118 1.70 -5.86 12.62
N SER A 119 1.04 -4.76 12.98
CA SER A 119 1.07 -4.16 14.32
C SER A 119 0.51 -5.07 15.44
N GLY A 120 -0.28 -6.08 15.09
CA GLY A 120 -1.00 -6.93 16.02
C GLY A 120 -2.44 -6.50 16.30
N GLU A 121 -2.89 -5.38 15.76
CA GLU A 121 -4.27 -4.94 15.83
C GLU A 121 -5.16 -5.88 15.00
N ARG A 122 -6.42 -6.06 15.40
CA ARG A 122 -7.33 -6.93 14.66
C ARG A 122 -7.73 -6.27 13.33
N LEU A 123 -7.66 -7.03 12.23
CA LEU A 123 -8.13 -6.57 10.93
C LEU A 123 -9.61 -6.17 10.97
N GLU A 124 -10.44 -6.91 11.72
CA GLU A 124 -11.86 -6.58 11.88
C GLU A 124 -12.07 -5.20 12.51
N ASP A 125 -11.26 -4.83 13.51
CA ASP A 125 -11.35 -3.52 14.17
C ASP A 125 -10.91 -2.41 13.20
N ALA A 126 -9.83 -2.61 12.47
CA ALA A 126 -9.38 -1.69 11.44
C ALA A 126 -10.45 -1.48 10.35
N LEU A 127 -11.03 -2.54 9.82
CA LEU A 127 -12.08 -2.42 8.81
C LEU A 127 -13.32 -1.71 9.35
N ARG A 128 -13.72 -1.97 10.59
CA ARG A 128 -14.87 -1.30 11.25
C ARG A 128 -14.60 0.20 11.43
N GLU A 129 -13.39 0.58 11.82
CA GLU A 129 -12.96 1.97 11.99
C GLU A 129 -13.18 2.79 10.70
N PHE A 130 -12.80 2.22 9.55
CA PHE A 130 -12.86 2.90 8.26
C PHE A 130 -14.13 2.62 7.44
N ASN A 131 -15.03 1.74 7.88
CA ASN A 131 -16.19 1.32 7.07
C ASN A 131 -17.13 2.47 6.71
N ASN A 132 -17.33 3.43 7.62
CA ASN A 132 -18.18 4.61 7.41
C ASN A 132 -17.42 5.82 6.82
N SER A 133 -16.13 5.68 6.52
CA SER A 133 -15.32 6.73 5.90
C SER A 133 -15.61 6.87 4.40
N LYS A 134 -15.02 7.88 3.77
CA LYS A 134 -15.11 8.09 2.31
C LYS A 134 -14.16 7.19 1.50
N ILE A 135 -13.55 6.18 2.11
CA ILE A 135 -12.72 5.18 1.41
C ILE A 135 -13.63 4.38 0.47
N ASP A 136 -13.18 4.16 -0.77
CA ASP A 136 -13.95 3.46 -1.80
C ASP A 136 -13.80 1.93 -1.74
N SER A 137 -12.63 1.43 -1.35
CA SER A 137 -12.34 -0.01 -1.32
C SER A 137 -11.31 -0.38 -0.26
N PHE A 138 -11.43 -1.59 0.26
CA PHE A 138 -10.42 -2.21 1.13
C PHE A 138 -9.64 -3.28 0.40
N LEU A 139 -8.33 -3.31 0.61
CA LEU A 139 -7.45 -4.30 0.02
C LEU A 139 -6.57 -4.95 1.10
N ILE A 140 -6.03 -6.13 0.79
CA ILE A 140 -4.94 -6.76 1.53
C ILE A 140 -3.82 -7.04 0.54
N ASN A 141 -2.60 -6.62 0.83
CA ASN A 141 -1.46 -6.89 -0.04
C ASN A 141 -0.23 -7.37 0.72
N CYS A 142 0.75 -7.87 -0.03
CA CYS A 142 2.09 -8.21 0.47
C CYS A 142 2.09 -9.25 1.60
N ALA A 143 1.14 -10.18 1.61
CA ALA A 143 1.07 -11.29 2.53
C ALA A 143 0.96 -12.63 1.75
N PRO A 144 1.33 -13.78 2.34
CA PRO A 144 1.21 -15.07 1.66
C PRO A 144 -0.26 -15.45 1.44
N PRO A 145 -0.56 -16.31 0.44
CA PRO A 145 -1.94 -16.68 0.09
C PRO A 145 -2.76 -17.22 1.26
N GLU A 146 -2.15 -17.91 2.21
CA GLU A 146 -2.82 -18.48 3.38
C GLU A 146 -3.33 -17.38 4.34
N ALA A 147 -2.50 -16.36 4.58
CA ALA A 147 -2.88 -15.20 5.37
C ALA A 147 -3.98 -14.40 4.66
N ILE A 148 -3.83 -14.18 3.34
CA ILE A 148 -4.86 -13.55 2.50
C ILE A 148 -6.19 -14.30 2.60
N HIS A 149 -6.17 -15.64 2.53
CA HIS A 149 -7.38 -16.45 2.66
C HIS A 149 -8.12 -16.19 3.99
N SER A 150 -7.37 -16.07 5.09
CA SER A 150 -7.94 -15.74 6.40
C SER A 150 -8.48 -14.31 6.43
N SER A 151 -7.76 -13.34 5.85
CA SER A 151 -8.21 -11.94 5.75
C SER A 151 -9.52 -11.81 4.95
N ILE A 152 -9.65 -12.51 3.82
CA ILE A 152 -10.86 -12.47 2.97
C ILE A 152 -12.10 -12.93 3.75
N LYS A 153 -11.97 -13.89 4.68
CA LYS A 153 -13.10 -14.30 5.53
C LYS A 153 -13.59 -13.17 6.43
N VAL A 154 -12.67 -12.33 6.93
CA VAL A 154 -13.01 -11.14 7.73
C VAL A 154 -13.62 -10.07 6.84
N MET A 155 -13.04 -9.83 5.66
CA MET A 155 -13.47 -8.79 4.71
C MET A 155 -14.87 -9.02 4.12
N LYS A 156 -15.40 -10.24 4.14
CA LYS A 156 -16.78 -10.53 3.69
C LYS A 156 -17.86 -9.75 4.46
N ASN A 157 -17.52 -9.23 5.64
CA ASN A 157 -18.46 -8.50 6.50
C ASN A 157 -18.47 -6.98 6.22
N VAL A 158 -17.61 -6.47 5.33
CA VAL A 158 -17.64 -5.04 4.97
C VAL A 158 -18.64 -4.77 3.85
N SER A 159 -19.19 -3.56 3.85
CA SER A 159 -20.14 -3.12 2.81
C SER A 159 -19.49 -2.59 1.54
N LYS A 160 -18.17 -2.40 1.55
CA LYS A 160 -17.40 -1.83 0.44
C LYS A 160 -16.77 -2.91 -0.43
N PRO A 161 -16.46 -2.62 -1.70
CA PRO A 161 -15.62 -3.49 -2.52
C PRO A 161 -14.31 -3.84 -1.81
N TYR A 162 -13.86 -5.07 -1.98
CA TYR A 162 -12.59 -5.51 -1.42
C TYR A 162 -11.83 -6.44 -2.37
N GLY A 163 -10.52 -6.52 -2.19
CA GLY A 163 -9.65 -7.35 -3.00
C GLY A 163 -8.34 -7.68 -2.31
N ALA A 164 -7.49 -8.44 -2.99
CA ALA A 164 -6.20 -8.84 -2.45
C ALA A 164 -5.14 -9.03 -3.53
N LEU A 165 -3.87 -8.79 -3.15
CA LEU A 165 -2.68 -9.03 -3.94
C LEU A 165 -1.66 -9.82 -3.11
N PRO A 166 -1.67 -11.16 -3.15
CA PRO A 166 -0.74 -11.99 -2.40
C PRO A 166 0.69 -11.87 -2.96
N ASN A 167 1.68 -12.14 -2.11
CA ASN A 167 3.04 -12.37 -2.55
C ASN A 167 3.34 -13.87 -2.73
N ALA A 168 4.44 -14.17 -3.41
CA ALA A 168 4.88 -15.55 -3.71
C ALA A 168 6.15 -15.93 -2.93
N PHE A 169 6.42 -15.29 -1.80
CA PHE A 169 7.60 -15.59 -0.98
C PHE A 169 7.26 -16.50 0.18
N VAL A 170 8.27 -17.27 0.65
CA VAL A 170 8.13 -18.17 1.80
C VAL A 170 7.91 -17.37 3.07
N THR A 171 8.67 -16.31 3.25
CA THR A 171 8.52 -15.31 4.33
C THR A 171 9.15 -13.99 3.91
N VAL A 172 8.70 -12.91 4.53
CA VAL A 172 9.21 -11.57 4.31
C VAL A 172 9.50 -10.94 5.67
N ASN A 173 10.76 -10.96 6.10
CA ASN A 173 11.19 -10.34 7.35
C ASN A 173 11.52 -8.87 7.16
N ASP A 174 11.18 -8.04 8.15
CA ASP A 174 11.39 -6.58 8.16
C ASP A 174 12.80 -6.12 7.82
N LEU A 175 13.80 -6.91 8.21
CA LEU A 175 15.21 -6.51 8.13
C LEU A 175 15.85 -6.89 6.80
N ASP A 176 15.31 -7.86 6.10
CA ASP A 176 16.01 -8.53 5.01
C ASP A 176 15.79 -7.86 3.65
N ILE A 177 14.56 -7.41 3.39
CA ILE A 177 14.16 -6.82 2.10
C ILE A 177 14.91 -5.53 1.78
N HIS A 178 15.36 -4.80 2.80
CA HIS A 178 15.99 -3.51 2.61
C HIS A 178 17.49 -3.58 2.41
N ASN A 179 18.10 -4.71 2.75
CA ASN A 179 19.54 -4.93 2.63
C ASN A 179 19.91 -5.82 1.47
N ASP A 180 19.13 -6.89 1.23
CA ASP A 180 19.42 -7.82 0.14
C ASP A 180 18.13 -8.57 -0.28
N VAL A 181 17.58 -8.23 -1.44
CA VAL A 181 16.42 -8.92 -2.02
C VAL A 181 16.73 -10.36 -2.49
N SER A 182 18.00 -10.72 -2.62
CA SER A 182 18.42 -12.06 -3.05
C SER A 182 18.07 -13.15 -2.03
N ILE A 183 17.83 -12.76 -0.76
CA ILE A 183 17.43 -13.66 0.32
C ILE A 183 15.95 -14.06 0.26
N LEU A 184 15.13 -13.37 -0.54
CA LEU A 184 13.72 -13.70 -0.70
C LEU A 184 13.57 -15.02 -1.44
N LYS A 185 13.17 -16.06 -0.71
CA LYS A 185 12.90 -17.38 -1.29
C LYS A 185 11.50 -17.41 -1.87
N LYS A 186 11.40 -17.64 -3.19
CA LYS A 186 10.13 -17.91 -3.85
C LYS A 186 9.57 -19.25 -3.37
N ARG A 187 8.27 -19.33 -3.27
CA ARG A 187 7.56 -20.58 -2.99
C ARG A 187 7.58 -21.48 -4.23
N SER A 188 7.94 -22.74 -4.02
CA SER A 188 7.97 -23.75 -5.08
C SER A 188 6.63 -24.46 -5.29
N ASP A 189 5.70 -24.33 -4.34
CA ASP A 189 4.38 -24.94 -4.36
C ASP A 189 3.31 -24.09 -5.09
N LEU A 190 3.65 -22.85 -5.47
CA LEU A 190 2.81 -22.01 -6.29
C LEU A 190 3.17 -22.17 -7.76
N ASN A 191 2.23 -22.66 -8.56
CA ASN A 191 2.32 -22.63 -10.03
C ASN A 191 2.08 -21.19 -10.50
N ILE A 192 3.15 -20.41 -10.61
CA ILE A 192 3.13 -19.02 -11.08
C ILE A 192 3.88 -18.97 -12.41
#